data_379b5b3b5eb1bdde5a0d1e3c547ace6d
#
_entry.id   379b5b3b5eb1bdde5a0d1e3c547ace6d
#
_cell.length_a   1.000
_cell.length_b   1.000
_cell.length_c   1.000
_cell.angle_alpha   90.00
_cell.angle_beta   90.00
_cell.angle_gamma   90.00
#
_symmetry.space_group_name_H-M   'P 1'
#
loop_
_entity.id
_entity.type
_entity.pdbx_description
1 polymer ?
#
loop_
_entity_poly.entity_id
_entity_poly.type
_entity_poly.pdbx_seq_one_letter_code
_entity_poly.pdbx_strand_id
1 'polypeptide(L)'
;MLQDAKDRAKWKARLIDWCDDLSDHLARPVVKLAAETLFGILASGSLRQAEIARALKEPCRLHHTQKRLSRMLSRHSELAWAAEQLQLQRITPYITDDMVLAIDPGDLNRDGAPASEYRTRVRDGDTGEIVGGYPLISVVARDLKRGTTWPLLTRLLSPARGGYRSENTDILSVMDTVQRHVEGRPLWVIDRGGDRGRLWDAWLRAERHVLVRAANQRFWQWRDTAKTSQQIARDLSLKHRGHLRRGQHIPVRFGITKVTLREHPETPLWMIVVDHEKSERLVLVTTRPVRGRRQGERMIQAYLDRWACEEGYRFTKQGFDLEGVQARRFTTLQNLVALASLAWALLAAYQDRAPELVRHAQRQKRHHRLIFPFYSLQRGWQRLFAQGRSVFYPLWRRAPDAEARIPDLFTSSGGLCR
;
A
#
# COMPACT_ATOMS: atom_id res chain seq x y z
N MET A 1 -16.49 -30.92 3.35
CA MET A 1 -15.62 -31.18 4.52
C MET A 1 -14.20 -31.59 4.16
N LEU A 2 -13.96 -32.65 3.36
CA LEU A 2 -12.59 -33.04 2.94
C LEU A 2 -11.88 -31.95 2.12
N GLN A 3 -12.60 -31.31 1.18
CA GLN A 3 -12.02 -30.22 0.36
C GLN A 3 -11.66 -29.01 1.22
N ASP A 4 -12.50 -28.63 2.18
CA ASP A 4 -12.19 -27.51 3.09
C ASP A 4 -10.96 -27.79 3.96
N ALA A 5 -10.73 -29.04 4.34
CA ALA A 5 -9.53 -29.44 5.08
C ALA A 5 -8.26 -29.30 4.21
N LYS A 6 -8.32 -29.71 2.94
CA LYS A 6 -7.21 -29.55 1.97
C LYS A 6 -6.95 -28.06 1.72
N ASP A 7 -8.00 -27.26 1.50
CA ASP A 7 -7.85 -25.80 1.27
C ASP A 7 -7.24 -25.12 2.49
N ARG A 8 -7.65 -25.48 3.72
CA ARG A 8 -7.03 -24.99 4.96
C ARG A 8 -5.55 -25.35 5.06
N ALA A 9 -5.20 -26.60 4.79
CA ALA A 9 -3.80 -27.06 4.84
C ALA A 9 -2.93 -26.29 3.82
N LYS A 10 -3.42 -26.13 2.59
CA LYS A 10 -2.77 -25.37 1.52
C LYS A 10 -2.49 -23.91 1.92
N TRP A 11 -3.51 -23.22 2.43
CA TRP A 11 -3.35 -21.80 2.80
C TRP A 11 -2.49 -21.59 4.04
N LYS A 12 -2.47 -22.56 4.97
CA LYS A 12 -1.53 -22.57 6.07
C LYS A 12 -0.09 -22.72 5.61
N ALA A 13 0.16 -23.70 4.73
CA ALA A 13 1.50 -23.92 4.18
C ALA A 13 2.01 -22.66 3.48
N ARG A 14 1.17 -22.01 2.66
CA ARG A 14 1.49 -20.75 1.99
C ARG A 14 1.83 -19.62 2.97
N LEU A 15 1.08 -19.49 4.07
CA LEU A 15 1.36 -18.47 5.08
C LEU A 15 2.67 -18.73 5.81
N ILE A 16 2.96 -19.99 6.13
CA ILE A 16 4.22 -20.38 6.78
C ILE A 16 5.40 -20.12 5.86
N ASP A 17 5.32 -20.60 4.61
CA ASP A 17 6.34 -20.35 3.57
C ASP A 17 6.57 -18.84 3.37
N TRP A 18 5.47 -18.05 3.36
CA TRP A 18 5.56 -16.60 3.26
C TRP A 18 6.34 -15.97 4.43
N CYS A 19 6.20 -16.50 5.63
CA CYS A 19 6.86 -15.98 6.84
C CYS A 19 8.25 -16.58 7.07
N ASP A 20 8.62 -17.67 6.41
CA ASP A 20 9.87 -18.39 6.67
C ASP A 20 11.11 -17.54 6.33
N ASP A 21 11.01 -16.68 5.30
CA ASP A 21 12.06 -15.73 4.91
C ASP A 21 12.34 -14.67 6.00
N LEU A 22 11.42 -14.48 6.96
CA LEU A 22 11.72 -13.65 8.14
C LEU A 22 12.86 -14.22 8.99
N SER A 23 13.17 -15.51 8.86
CA SER A 23 14.27 -16.16 9.58
C SER A 23 15.64 -15.59 9.21
N ASP A 24 15.77 -14.94 8.06
CA ASP A 24 17.00 -14.23 7.65
C ASP A 24 17.28 -13.00 8.54
N HIS A 25 16.26 -12.49 9.22
CA HIS A 25 16.32 -11.25 9.98
C HIS A 25 15.91 -11.41 11.45
N LEU A 26 15.13 -12.47 11.78
CA LEU A 26 14.48 -12.62 13.07
C LEU A 26 14.74 -14.01 13.69
N ALA A 27 14.88 -14.02 15.02
CA ALA A 27 14.92 -15.28 15.75
C ALA A 27 13.60 -16.07 15.60
N ARG A 28 13.70 -17.39 15.55
CA ARG A 28 12.56 -18.32 15.34
C ARG A 28 11.30 -18.03 16.19
N PRO A 29 11.38 -17.64 17.49
CA PRO A 29 10.19 -17.26 18.25
C PRO A 29 9.48 -16.00 17.72
N VAL A 30 10.23 -15.08 17.11
CA VAL A 30 9.68 -13.84 16.54
C VAL A 30 9.06 -14.12 15.16
N VAL A 31 9.67 -14.99 14.37
CA VAL A 31 9.06 -15.51 13.11
C VAL A 31 7.73 -16.18 13.42
N LYS A 32 7.68 -17.03 14.44
CA LYS A 32 6.44 -17.64 14.92
C LYS A 32 5.40 -16.60 15.31
N LEU A 33 5.78 -15.57 16.07
CA LEU A 33 4.91 -14.45 16.45
C LEU A 33 4.34 -13.75 15.21
N ALA A 34 5.19 -13.46 14.22
CA ALA A 34 4.77 -12.82 12.98
C ALA A 34 3.72 -13.66 12.24
N ALA A 35 3.98 -14.95 12.06
CA ALA A 35 3.06 -15.86 11.37
C ALA A 35 1.74 -16.06 12.14
N GLU A 36 1.77 -16.19 13.45
CA GLU A 36 0.57 -16.25 14.30
C GLU A 36 -0.25 -14.96 14.22
N THR A 37 0.42 -13.81 14.27
CA THR A 37 -0.25 -12.50 14.18
C THR A 37 -0.84 -12.29 12.80
N LEU A 38 -0.10 -12.59 11.74
CA LEU A 38 -0.55 -12.51 10.35
C LEU A 38 -1.79 -13.39 10.10
N PHE A 39 -1.74 -14.65 10.55
CA PHE A 39 -2.89 -15.55 10.50
C PHE A 39 -4.09 -14.97 11.26
N GLY A 40 -3.85 -14.50 12.48
CA GLY A 40 -4.90 -13.94 13.33
C GLY A 40 -5.57 -12.70 12.71
N ILE A 41 -4.80 -11.80 12.10
CA ILE A 41 -5.30 -10.62 11.37
C ILE A 41 -6.21 -11.07 10.23
N LEU A 42 -5.75 -11.99 9.40
CA LEU A 42 -6.53 -12.50 8.25
C LEU A 42 -7.80 -13.23 8.69
N ALA A 43 -7.72 -14.03 9.75
CA ALA A 43 -8.83 -14.84 10.22
C ALA A 43 -9.87 -14.06 11.03
N SER A 44 -9.44 -13.07 11.82
CA SER A 44 -10.36 -12.22 12.60
C SER A 44 -10.85 -11.00 11.82
N GLY A 45 -10.05 -10.50 10.88
CA GLY A 45 -10.28 -9.19 10.25
C GLY A 45 -10.06 -8.03 11.23
N SER A 46 -9.20 -8.20 12.23
CA SER A 46 -8.98 -7.18 13.25
C SER A 46 -7.53 -7.14 13.71
N LEU A 47 -7.05 -5.94 14.04
CA LEU A 47 -5.76 -5.72 14.70
C LEU A 47 -5.86 -5.76 16.23
N ARG A 48 -7.04 -6.00 16.79
CA ARG A 48 -7.20 -6.18 18.24
C ARG A 48 -6.56 -7.48 18.67
N GLN A 49 -5.60 -7.41 19.56
CA GLN A 49 -4.83 -8.57 20.03
C GLN A 49 -5.73 -9.66 20.64
N ALA A 50 -6.86 -9.29 21.23
CA ALA A 50 -7.85 -10.23 21.76
C ALA A 50 -8.53 -11.03 20.61
N GLU A 51 -8.86 -10.39 19.49
CA GLU A 51 -9.47 -11.04 18.33
C GLU A 51 -8.44 -11.93 17.60
N ILE A 52 -7.20 -11.45 17.46
CA ILE A 52 -6.08 -12.26 16.96
C ILE A 52 -5.90 -13.52 17.83
N ALA A 53 -5.83 -13.35 19.15
CA ALA A 53 -5.68 -14.48 20.10
C ALA A 53 -6.85 -15.47 20.00
N ARG A 54 -8.07 -14.97 19.85
CA ARG A 54 -9.27 -15.81 19.67
C ARG A 54 -9.21 -16.62 18.37
N ALA A 55 -8.73 -16.00 17.29
CA ALA A 55 -8.56 -16.67 16.00
C ALA A 55 -7.52 -17.80 16.03
N LEU A 56 -6.50 -17.70 16.88
CA LEU A 56 -5.46 -18.74 17.03
C LEU A 56 -5.99 -20.03 17.64
N LYS A 57 -7.07 -19.97 18.41
CA LYS A 57 -7.70 -21.15 19.07
C LYS A 57 -6.70 -22.04 19.83
N GLU A 58 -5.75 -21.44 20.54
CA GLU A 58 -4.79 -22.17 21.36
C GLU A 58 -5.46 -22.94 22.49
N PRO A 59 -4.91 -24.11 22.91
CA PRO A 59 -5.46 -24.93 23.99
C PRO A 59 -5.13 -24.36 25.39
N CYS A 60 -5.21 -23.05 25.54
CA CYS A 60 -5.00 -22.33 26.80
C CYS A 60 -6.05 -21.23 26.95
N ARG A 61 -6.14 -20.63 28.13
CA ARG A 61 -7.08 -19.52 28.38
C ARG A 61 -6.73 -18.33 27.47
N LEU A 62 -7.73 -17.73 26.85
CA LEU A 62 -7.60 -16.63 25.89
C LEU A 62 -6.66 -15.52 26.37
N HIS A 63 -6.73 -15.11 27.64
CA HIS A 63 -5.93 -14.04 28.17
C HIS A 63 -4.42 -14.39 28.22
N HIS A 64 -4.05 -15.67 28.29
CA HIS A 64 -2.63 -16.08 28.23
C HIS A 64 -2.06 -15.85 26.83
N THR A 65 -2.79 -16.24 25.78
CA THR A 65 -2.41 -15.98 24.39
C THR A 65 -2.34 -14.48 24.14
N GLN A 66 -3.37 -13.72 24.53
CA GLN A 66 -3.37 -12.26 24.37
C GLN A 66 -2.20 -11.59 25.08
N LYS A 67 -1.91 -11.98 26.33
CA LYS A 67 -0.79 -11.44 27.14
C LYS A 67 0.56 -11.77 26.51
N ARG A 68 0.70 -13.00 25.96
CA ARG A 68 1.90 -13.42 25.22
C ARG A 68 2.10 -12.56 23.98
N LEU A 69 1.08 -12.41 23.12
CA LEU A 69 1.12 -11.57 21.92
C LEU A 69 1.48 -10.12 22.27
N SER A 70 0.79 -9.54 23.24
CA SER A 70 1.03 -8.15 23.68
C SER A 70 2.46 -7.93 24.14
N ARG A 71 2.98 -8.82 24.97
CA ARG A 71 4.36 -8.74 25.48
C ARG A 71 5.40 -8.89 24.37
N MET A 72 5.19 -9.84 23.46
CA MET A 72 6.14 -10.08 22.38
C MET A 72 6.11 -8.95 21.36
N LEU A 73 4.92 -8.51 20.91
CA LEU A 73 4.78 -7.38 19.99
C LEU A 73 5.36 -6.07 20.54
N SER A 74 5.38 -5.89 21.86
CA SER A 74 5.95 -4.68 22.46
C SER A 74 7.47 -4.73 22.63
N ARG A 75 8.08 -5.92 22.63
CA ARG A 75 9.53 -6.11 22.86
C ARG A 75 10.36 -6.15 21.59
N HIS A 76 9.78 -6.61 20.50
CA HIS A 76 10.48 -6.84 19.23
C HIS A 76 10.29 -5.65 18.28
N SER A 77 11.12 -4.61 18.45
CA SER A 77 11.09 -3.40 17.59
C SER A 77 11.57 -3.65 16.17
N GLU A 78 12.35 -4.70 15.96
CA GLU A 78 12.88 -5.14 14.67
C GLU A 78 11.81 -5.75 13.75
N LEU A 79 10.68 -6.21 14.32
CA LEU A 79 9.65 -6.95 13.58
C LEU A 79 9.00 -6.13 12.48
N ALA A 80 8.69 -4.86 12.73
CA ALA A 80 8.08 -3.99 11.72
C ALA A 80 9.00 -3.81 10.51
N TRP A 81 10.29 -3.57 10.76
CA TRP A 81 11.30 -3.45 9.71
C TRP A 81 11.43 -4.76 8.92
N ALA A 82 11.56 -5.90 9.60
CA ALA A 82 11.67 -7.20 8.93
C ALA A 82 10.43 -7.52 8.08
N ALA A 83 9.22 -7.21 8.58
CA ALA A 83 7.99 -7.36 7.82
C ALA A 83 7.95 -6.48 6.56
N GLU A 84 8.45 -5.24 6.63
CA GLU A 84 8.59 -4.36 5.47
C GLU A 84 9.59 -4.93 4.46
N GLN A 85 10.75 -5.44 4.91
CA GLN A 85 11.74 -6.05 4.02
C GLN A 85 11.17 -7.27 3.30
N LEU A 86 10.54 -8.19 4.04
CA LEU A 86 9.87 -9.35 3.47
C LEU A 86 8.81 -8.94 2.46
N GLN A 87 7.96 -7.96 2.79
CA GLN A 87 6.92 -7.50 1.88
C GLN A 87 7.51 -6.98 0.57
N LEU A 88 8.55 -6.16 0.64
CA LEU A 88 9.24 -5.64 -0.54
C LEU A 88 9.87 -6.78 -1.35
N GLN A 89 10.60 -7.68 -0.72
CA GLN A 89 11.22 -8.84 -1.36
C GLN A 89 10.19 -9.69 -2.12
N ARG A 90 9.03 -9.96 -1.50
CA ARG A 90 7.98 -10.81 -2.07
C ARG A 90 7.12 -10.13 -3.14
N ILE A 91 7.01 -8.81 -3.11
CA ILE A 91 6.11 -8.06 -4.02
C ILE A 91 6.86 -7.43 -5.19
N THR A 92 8.10 -6.97 -5.01
CA THR A 92 8.83 -6.29 -6.09
C THR A 92 9.03 -7.12 -7.37
N PRO A 93 9.14 -8.46 -7.33
CA PRO A 93 9.19 -9.26 -8.55
C PRO A 93 7.95 -9.13 -9.47
N TYR A 94 6.83 -8.67 -8.94
CA TYR A 94 5.63 -8.41 -9.74
C TYR A 94 5.58 -6.99 -10.33
N ILE A 95 6.52 -6.11 -9.94
CA ILE A 95 6.53 -4.71 -10.37
C ILE A 95 7.25 -4.59 -11.71
N THR A 96 6.61 -3.92 -12.65
CA THR A 96 7.16 -3.65 -13.98
C THR A 96 7.25 -2.15 -14.24
N ASP A 97 8.08 -1.73 -15.21
CA ASP A 97 8.26 -0.31 -15.60
C ASP A 97 6.97 0.37 -16.09
N ASP A 98 5.98 -0.43 -16.48
CA ASP A 98 4.66 0.06 -16.90
C ASP A 98 3.74 0.42 -15.73
N MET A 99 4.09 -0.01 -14.51
CA MET A 99 3.33 0.28 -13.31
C MET A 99 3.64 1.68 -12.78
N VAL A 100 2.73 2.19 -11.97
CA VAL A 100 2.92 3.42 -11.22
C VAL A 100 3.00 3.11 -9.72
N LEU A 101 3.86 3.82 -9.02
CA LEU A 101 3.99 3.74 -7.57
C LEU A 101 3.25 4.93 -6.96
N ALA A 102 2.07 4.68 -6.43
CA ALA A 102 1.32 5.69 -5.69
C ALA A 102 1.83 5.74 -4.25
N ILE A 103 2.18 6.93 -3.78
CA ILE A 103 2.53 7.19 -2.38
C ILE A 103 1.48 8.13 -1.78
N ASP A 104 0.98 7.77 -0.62
CA ASP A 104 -0.11 8.49 0.06
C ASP A 104 0.21 8.66 1.54
N PRO A 105 0.52 9.89 1.98
CA PRO A 105 0.54 10.24 3.39
C PRO A 105 -0.91 10.24 3.94
N GLY A 106 -1.15 9.48 5.00
CA GLY A 106 -2.43 9.37 5.68
C GLY A 106 -2.26 9.47 7.19
N ASP A 107 -3.26 9.04 7.92
CA ASP A 107 -3.29 9.08 9.37
C ASP A 107 -3.88 7.82 9.99
N LEU A 108 -3.51 7.56 11.23
CA LEU A 108 -4.17 6.63 12.12
C LEU A 108 -4.80 7.43 13.26
N ASN A 109 -6.12 7.58 13.23
CA ASN A 109 -6.86 8.24 14.29
C ASN A 109 -6.76 7.44 15.60
N ARG A 110 -6.36 8.11 16.68
CA ARG A 110 -6.22 7.55 18.03
C ARG A 110 -6.73 8.53 19.08
N ASP A 111 -7.72 9.32 18.74
CA ASP A 111 -8.25 10.35 19.66
C ASP A 111 -8.81 9.75 20.95
N GLY A 112 -9.52 8.63 20.83
CA GLY A 112 -10.03 7.87 21.99
C GLY A 112 -8.97 7.14 22.82
N ALA A 113 -7.66 7.28 22.54
CA ALA A 113 -6.58 6.59 23.26
C ALA A 113 -5.46 7.57 23.70
N PRO A 114 -5.74 8.51 24.60
CA PRO A 114 -4.80 9.57 24.99
C PRO A 114 -3.50 9.08 25.63
N ALA A 115 -3.51 7.90 26.23
CA ALA A 115 -2.34 7.29 26.87
C ALA A 115 -1.42 6.52 25.89
N SER A 116 -1.62 6.65 24.56
CA SER A 116 -0.76 6.02 23.58
C SER A 116 0.60 6.72 23.50
N GLU A 117 1.69 5.92 23.50
CA GLU A 117 3.07 6.44 23.42
C GLU A 117 3.30 7.22 22.14
N TYR A 118 4.01 8.34 22.21
CA TYR A 118 4.38 9.18 21.07
C TYR A 118 3.18 9.61 20.21
N ARG A 119 1.97 9.64 20.77
CA ARG A 119 0.79 10.18 20.08
C ARG A 119 1.01 11.65 19.73
N THR A 120 0.64 12.04 18.53
CA THR A 120 0.77 13.41 18.04
C THR A 120 -0.58 13.93 17.52
N ARG A 121 -0.60 15.11 16.99
CA ARG A 121 -1.77 15.68 16.31
C ARG A 121 -1.66 15.37 14.82
N VAL A 122 -2.71 14.83 14.25
CA VAL A 122 -2.83 14.53 12.82
C VAL A 122 -4.13 15.14 12.29
N ARG A 123 -4.17 15.38 11.00
CA ARG A 123 -5.41 15.74 10.33
C ARG A 123 -6.11 14.45 9.92
N ASP A 124 -7.26 14.18 10.49
CA ASP A 124 -8.10 13.05 10.12
C ASP A 124 -8.57 13.20 8.66
N GLY A 125 -8.24 12.21 7.82
CA GLY A 125 -8.56 12.23 6.39
C GLY A 125 -10.06 12.11 6.10
N ASP A 126 -10.84 11.56 7.03
CA ASP A 126 -12.27 11.35 6.85
C ASP A 126 -13.08 12.57 7.27
N THR A 127 -12.73 13.22 8.38
CA THR A 127 -13.45 14.40 8.93
C THR A 127 -12.80 15.73 8.60
N GLY A 128 -11.49 15.73 8.32
CA GLY A 128 -10.69 16.93 8.14
C GLY A 128 -10.30 17.65 9.45
N GLU A 129 -10.70 17.10 10.60
CA GLU A 129 -10.41 17.64 11.91
C GLU A 129 -8.98 17.33 12.38
N ILE A 130 -8.48 18.08 13.34
CA ILE A 130 -7.19 17.81 13.98
C ILE A 130 -7.45 16.96 15.23
N VAL A 131 -7.05 15.71 15.17
CA VAL A 131 -7.25 14.70 16.21
C VAL A 131 -5.92 14.18 16.75
N GLY A 132 -5.97 13.44 17.85
CA GLY A 132 -4.80 12.71 18.35
C GLY A 132 -4.58 11.44 17.54
N GLY A 133 -3.35 11.22 17.05
CA GLY A 133 -3.09 10.07 16.19
C GLY A 133 -1.63 9.94 15.77
N TYR A 134 -1.41 9.26 14.66
CA TYR A 134 -0.09 9.03 14.08
C TYR A 134 -0.14 9.21 12.57
N PRO A 135 0.87 9.85 11.96
CA PRO A 135 1.03 9.83 10.52
C PRO A 135 1.30 8.39 10.01
N LEU A 136 0.74 8.09 8.85
CA LEU A 136 1.02 6.90 8.06
C LEU A 136 1.54 7.29 6.69
N ILE A 137 2.41 6.48 6.10
CA ILE A 137 2.75 6.57 4.69
C ILE A 137 2.56 5.19 4.07
N SER A 138 1.71 5.14 3.04
CA SER A 138 1.46 3.92 2.28
C SER A 138 2.00 4.05 0.87
N VAL A 139 2.57 2.97 0.34
CA VAL A 139 3.02 2.86 -1.05
C VAL A 139 2.38 1.64 -1.69
N VAL A 140 1.77 1.87 -2.85
CA VAL A 140 1.08 0.85 -3.62
C VAL A 140 1.54 0.94 -5.08
N ALA A 141 1.88 -0.19 -5.68
CA ALA A 141 2.06 -0.26 -7.12
C ALA A 141 0.74 -0.61 -7.82
N ARG A 142 0.50 0.04 -8.96
CA ARG A 142 -0.71 -0.16 -9.76
C ARG A 142 -0.36 -0.46 -11.20
N ASP A 143 -0.84 -1.58 -11.71
CA ASP A 143 -0.79 -1.90 -13.14
C ASP A 143 -1.91 -1.17 -13.87
N LEU A 144 -1.55 -0.20 -14.72
CA LEU A 144 -2.51 0.60 -15.47
C LEU A 144 -3.27 -0.20 -16.55
N LYS A 145 -2.73 -1.34 -16.98
CA LYS A 145 -3.34 -2.19 -18.02
C LYS A 145 -4.28 -3.23 -17.42
N ARG A 146 -3.79 -3.97 -16.41
CA ARG A 146 -4.53 -5.07 -15.78
C ARG A 146 -5.44 -4.60 -14.64
N GLY A 147 -5.13 -3.44 -14.05
CA GLY A 147 -5.83 -2.95 -12.88
C GLY A 147 -5.51 -3.73 -11.61
N THR A 148 -4.41 -4.46 -11.57
CA THR A 148 -3.94 -5.14 -10.35
C THR A 148 -3.24 -4.18 -9.41
N THR A 149 -3.36 -4.42 -8.11
CA THR A 149 -2.81 -3.57 -7.06
C THR A 149 -1.87 -4.38 -6.18
N TRP A 150 -0.70 -3.82 -5.90
CA TRP A 150 0.36 -4.46 -5.14
C TRP A 150 0.81 -3.56 -3.98
N PRO A 151 0.48 -3.87 -2.72
CA PRO A 151 0.95 -3.10 -1.58
C PRO A 151 2.45 -3.31 -1.40
N LEU A 152 3.21 -2.23 -1.35
CA LEU A 152 4.66 -2.28 -1.18
C LEU A 152 5.07 -2.09 0.28
N LEU A 153 4.49 -1.12 0.97
CA LEU A 153 4.62 -0.97 2.42
C LEU A 153 3.56 -0.02 2.99
N THR A 154 3.34 -0.12 4.30
CA THR A 154 2.65 0.90 5.09
C THR A 154 3.45 1.13 6.37
N ARG A 155 3.92 2.35 6.58
CA ARG A 155 4.78 2.72 7.71
C ARG A 155 4.07 3.67 8.66
N LEU A 156 4.01 3.29 9.93
CA LEU A 156 3.54 4.15 11.03
C LEU A 156 4.69 5.03 11.51
N LEU A 157 4.43 6.32 11.64
CA LEU A 157 5.39 7.34 12.02
C LEU A 157 4.93 8.08 13.26
N SER A 158 5.85 8.78 13.92
CA SER A 158 5.51 9.72 14.97
C SER A 158 6.50 10.89 15.06
N PRO A 159 6.02 12.11 14.85
CA PRO A 159 6.78 13.34 15.12
C PRO A 159 7.23 13.49 16.57
N ALA A 160 6.53 12.88 17.53
CA ALA A 160 6.89 12.93 18.94
C ALA A 160 8.05 11.99 19.33
N ARG A 161 8.47 11.12 18.41
CA ARG A 161 9.63 10.23 18.63
C ARG A 161 10.94 10.96 18.35
N GLY A 162 11.96 10.71 19.17
CA GLY A 162 13.29 11.28 18.93
C GLY A 162 13.84 10.93 17.54
N GLY A 163 14.56 11.88 16.92
CA GLY A 163 15.12 11.72 15.58
C GLY A 163 14.19 12.13 14.42
N TYR A 164 12.95 12.48 14.69
CA TYR A 164 12.05 13.04 13.66
C TYR A 164 12.61 14.35 13.11
N ARG A 165 12.57 14.51 11.79
CA ARG A 165 13.03 15.74 11.11
C ARG A 165 11.86 16.48 10.44
N SER A 166 11.16 15.81 9.55
CA SER A 166 10.00 16.37 8.85
C SER A 166 9.26 15.30 8.06
N GLU A 167 8.01 15.55 7.76
CA GLU A 167 7.20 14.70 6.86
C GLU A 167 7.86 14.54 5.48
N ASN A 168 8.51 15.58 4.95
CA ASN A 168 9.24 15.49 3.68
C ASN A 168 10.37 14.47 3.76
N THR A 169 11.12 14.43 4.88
CA THR A 169 12.18 13.45 5.11
C THR A 169 11.61 12.04 5.18
N ASP A 170 10.46 11.85 5.81
CA ASP A 170 9.80 10.56 5.90
C ASP A 170 9.31 10.06 4.54
N ILE A 171 8.69 10.95 3.74
CA ILE A 171 8.27 10.64 2.36
C ILE A 171 9.48 10.19 1.53
N LEU A 172 10.57 10.96 1.56
CA LEU A 172 11.80 10.62 0.82
C LEU A 172 12.41 9.30 1.31
N SER A 173 12.46 9.08 2.62
CA SER A 173 12.96 7.83 3.21
C SER A 173 12.15 6.61 2.78
N VAL A 174 10.83 6.72 2.71
CA VAL A 174 9.94 5.67 2.22
C VAL A 174 10.18 5.42 0.73
N MET A 175 10.27 6.49 -0.08
CA MET A 175 10.59 6.37 -1.50
C MET A 175 11.94 5.69 -1.74
N ASP A 176 12.98 6.06 -0.95
CA ASP A 176 14.31 5.44 -1.02
C ASP A 176 14.27 3.96 -0.63
N THR A 177 13.49 3.61 0.41
CA THR A 177 13.34 2.22 0.85
C THR A 177 12.74 1.37 -0.27
N VAL A 178 11.67 1.82 -0.89
CA VAL A 178 11.02 1.09 -1.99
C VAL A 178 11.93 1.04 -3.23
N GLN A 179 12.58 2.16 -3.57
CA GLN A 179 13.43 2.25 -4.76
C GLN A 179 14.62 1.29 -4.74
N ARG A 180 15.16 0.97 -3.55
CA ARG A 180 16.24 -0.03 -3.42
C ARG A 180 15.83 -1.45 -3.78
N HIS A 181 14.54 -1.74 -3.81
CA HIS A 181 14.01 -3.07 -4.12
C HIS A 181 13.35 -3.14 -5.51
N VAL A 182 12.97 -2.01 -6.08
CA VAL A 182 12.32 -1.95 -7.40
C VAL A 182 13.36 -1.60 -8.44
N GLU A 183 13.46 -2.44 -9.47
CA GLU A 183 14.34 -2.18 -10.61
C GLU A 183 13.83 -1.00 -11.47
N GLY A 184 14.75 -0.36 -12.19
CA GLY A 184 14.41 0.71 -13.13
C GLY A 184 14.03 2.03 -12.46
N ARG A 185 13.30 2.85 -13.22
CA ARG A 185 12.83 4.20 -12.79
C ARG A 185 11.30 4.26 -12.86
N PRO A 186 10.58 3.71 -11.86
CA PRO A 186 9.12 3.75 -11.83
C PRO A 186 8.60 5.19 -11.75
N LEU A 187 7.37 5.40 -12.21
CA LEU A 187 6.69 6.67 -12.07
C LEU A 187 6.04 6.74 -10.68
N TRP A 188 6.54 7.63 -9.84
CA TRP A 188 5.92 7.94 -8.54
C TRP A 188 4.76 8.91 -8.73
N VAL A 189 3.63 8.60 -8.12
CA VAL A 189 2.43 9.46 -8.17
C VAL A 189 2.06 9.87 -6.76
N ILE A 190 1.91 11.16 -6.55
CA ILE A 190 1.54 11.75 -5.27
C ILE A 190 0.45 12.82 -5.47
N ASP A 191 -0.34 13.04 -4.45
CA ASP A 191 -1.39 14.05 -4.45
C ASP A 191 -0.87 15.50 -4.39
N ARG A 192 -1.78 16.46 -4.20
CA ARG A 192 -1.44 17.89 -4.05
C ARG A 192 -0.53 18.16 -2.82
N GLY A 193 -0.62 17.32 -1.79
CA GLY A 193 0.22 17.42 -0.60
C GLY A 193 1.71 17.21 -0.89
N GLY A 194 2.05 16.55 -2.00
CA GLY A 194 3.42 16.37 -2.48
C GLY A 194 4.00 17.56 -3.26
N ASP A 195 3.21 18.59 -3.60
CA ASP A 195 3.70 19.77 -4.31
C ASP A 195 4.44 20.72 -3.36
N ARG A 196 5.62 20.31 -2.91
CA ARG A 196 6.48 21.03 -1.96
C ARG A 196 7.87 21.26 -2.55
N GLY A 197 8.41 22.48 -2.40
CA GLY A 197 9.72 22.83 -2.97
C GLY A 197 10.84 21.87 -2.57
N ARG A 198 10.91 21.49 -1.28
CA ARG A 198 11.90 20.52 -0.78
C ARG A 198 11.80 19.14 -1.42
N LEU A 199 10.58 18.68 -1.74
CA LEU A 199 10.38 17.41 -2.43
C LEU A 199 10.79 17.50 -3.89
N TRP A 200 10.41 18.59 -4.59
CA TRP A 200 10.86 18.85 -5.96
C TRP A 200 12.38 18.88 -6.08
N ASP A 201 13.05 19.62 -5.20
CA ASP A 201 14.51 19.69 -5.16
C ASP A 201 15.15 18.30 -5.00
N ALA A 202 14.67 17.50 -4.05
CA ALA A 202 15.16 16.15 -3.82
C ALA A 202 14.90 15.21 -5.01
N TRP A 203 13.70 15.27 -5.61
CA TRP A 203 13.34 14.42 -6.75
C TRP A 203 14.16 14.76 -8.01
N LEU A 204 14.38 16.04 -8.27
CA LEU A 204 15.16 16.49 -9.43
C LEU A 204 16.62 16.11 -9.29
N ARG A 205 17.23 16.30 -8.11
CA ARG A 205 18.61 15.86 -7.84
C ARG A 205 18.78 14.34 -7.96
N ALA A 206 17.79 13.57 -7.55
CA ALA A 206 17.79 12.12 -7.65
C ALA A 206 17.29 11.60 -9.00
N GLU A 207 17.01 12.48 -9.97
CA GLU A 207 16.44 12.17 -11.29
C GLU A 207 15.23 11.25 -11.25
N ARG A 208 14.36 11.40 -10.23
CA ARG A 208 13.18 10.57 -10.07
C ARG A 208 12.08 10.95 -11.05
N HIS A 209 11.39 9.94 -11.55
CA HIS A 209 10.18 10.14 -12.30
C HIS A 209 9.00 10.33 -11.35
N VAL A 210 8.45 11.54 -11.31
CA VAL A 210 7.33 11.89 -10.46
C VAL A 210 6.18 12.50 -11.26
N LEU A 211 4.97 12.31 -10.77
CA LEU A 211 3.74 12.93 -11.24
C LEU A 211 2.99 13.46 -10.03
N VAL A 212 2.79 14.75 -9.98
CA VAL A 212 2.22 15.46 -8.82
C VAL A 212 1.04 16.29 -9.28
N ARG A 213 -0.03 16.33 -8.48
CA ARG A 213 -1.07 17.35 -8.65
C ARG A 213 -0.55 18.67 -8.11
N ALA A 214 -0.43 19.67 -8.98
CA ALA A 214 0.07 20.98 -8.59
C ALA A 214 -0.92 21.72 -7.67
N ALA A 215 -0.39 22.44 -6.70
CA ALA A 215 -1.15 23.38 -5.91
C ALA A 215 -1.55 24.60 -6.76
N ASN A 216 -2.78 25.11 -6.59
CA ASN A 216 -3.32 26.18 -7.44
C ASN A 216 -2.44 27.44 -7.45
N GLN A 217 -1.86 27.77 -6.31
CA GLN A 217 -1.02 28.96 -6.11
C GLN A 217 0.48 28.72 -6.30
N ARG A 218 0.88 27.51 -6.73
CA ARG A 218 2.28 27.23 -7.04
C ARG A 218 2.72 28.04 -8.25
N PHE A 219 3.83 28.77 -8.15
CA PHE A 219 4.45 29.51 -9.25
C PHE A 219 5.35 28.61 -10.08
N TRP A 220 5.28 28.82 -11.40
CA TRP A 220 6.08 28.15 -12.42
C TRP A 220 6.61 29.20 -13.41
N GLN A 221 7.80 29.00 -13.94
CA GLN A 221 8.25 29.73 -15.10
C GLN A 221 7.58 29.13 -16.35
N TRP A 222 6.81 29.93 -17.07
CA TRP A 222 6.08 29.52 -18.25
C TRP A 222 6.16 30.63 -19.33
N ARG A 223 6.77 30.28 -20.50
CA ARG A 223 6.94 31.24 -21.60
C ARG A 223 7.55 32.57 -21.12
N ASP A 224 8.67 32.49 -20.44
CA ASP A 224 9.45 33.62 -19.89
C ASP A 224 8.73 34.47 -18.83
N THR A 225 7.59 34.02 -18.33
CA THR A 225 6.83 34.70 -17.27
C THR A 225 6.56 33.76 -16.09
N ALA A 226 6.56 34.31 -14.89
CA ALA A 226 6.14 33.58 -13.69
C ALA A 226 4.60 33.60 -13.59
N LYS A 227 3.97 32.43 -13.61
CA LYS A 227 2.51 32.27 -13.43
C LYS A 227 2.17 31.18 -12.45
N THR A 228 1.05 31.32 -11.75
CA THR A 228 0.53 30.27 -10.89
C THR A 228 -0.05 29.11 -11.73
N SER A 229 -0.12 27.92 -11.13
CA SER A 229 -0.77 26.76 -11.75
C SER A 229 -2.19 27.11 -12.27
N GLN A 230 -2.95 27.87 -11.49
CA GLN A 230 -4.29 28.30 -11.85
C GLN A 230 -4.33 29.26 -13.05
N GLN A 231 -3.39 30.21 -13.11
CA GLN A 231 -3.26 31.13 -14.26
C GLN A 231 -2.89 30.35 -15.52
N ILE A 232 -1.90 29.46 -15.46
CA ILE A 232 -1.53 28.62 -16.60
C ILE A 232 -2.72 27.74 -17.03
N ALA A 233 -3.45 27.19 -16.07
CA ALA A 233 -4.63 26.39 -16.36
C ALA A 233 -5.72 27.16 -17.12
N ARG A 234 -5.88 28.46 -16.87
CA ARG A 234 -6.83 29.31 -17.61
C ARG A 234 -6.34 29.65 -19.02
N ASP A 235 -5.05 29.94 -19.15
CA ASP A 235 -4.45 30.47 -20.38
C ASP A 235 -4.07 29.36 -21.38
N LEU A 236 -3.89 28.12 -20.92
CA LEU A 236 -3.46 27.03 -21.77
C LEU A 236 -4.61 26.48 -22.61
N SER A 237 -4.42 26.45 -23.94
CA SER A 237 -5.34 25.83 -24.87
C SER A 237 -5.36 24.30 -24.72
N LEU A 238 -6.55 23.72 -24.55
CA LEU A 238 -6.76 22.28 -24.39
C LEU A 238 -6.95 21.60 -25.75
N LYS A 239 -5.85 21.39 -26.48
CA LYS A 239 -5.83 20.89 -27.86
C LYS A 239 -6.10 19.40 -28.00
N HIS A 240 -5.93 18.61 -26.93
CA HIS A 240 -6.07 17.16 -26.98
C HIS A 240 -7.43 16.71 -26.44
N ARG A 241 -8.00 15.71 -27.11
CA ARG A 241 -9.19 14.98 -26.64
C ARG A 241 -8.80 13.54 -26.36
N GLY A 242 -9.21 12.99 -25.25
CA GLY A 242 -8.89 11.64 -24.81
C GLY A 242 -10.00 10.99 -24.03
N HIS A 243 -9.78 9.74 -23.62
CA HIS A 243 -10.70 8.97 -22.80
C HIS A 243 -9.95 8.36 -21.62
N LEU A 244 -10.54 8.44 -20.46
CA LEU A 244 -10.03 7.85 -19.22
C LEU A 244 -10.89 6.64 -18.83
N ARG A 245 -10.25 5.67 -18.18
CA ARG A 245 -10.92 4.47 -17.67
C ARG A 245 -11.19 4.62 -16.17
N ARG A 246 -12.44 4.72 -15.78
CA ARG A 246 -12.87 4.70 -14.38
C ARG A 246 -14.22 3.99 -14.28
N GLY A 247 -14.21 2.66 -14.48
CA GLY A 247 -15.46 1.90 -14.61
C GLY A 247 -16.22 2.19 -15.92
N GLN A 248 -16.20 3.43 -16.37
CA GLN A 248 -16.77 3.94 -17.65
C GLN A 248 -15.68 4.69 -18.41
N HIS A 249 -15.86 4.82 -19.73
CA HIS A 249 -15.04 5.70 -20.56
C HIS A 249 -15.47 7.16 -20.35
N ILE A 250 -14.62 7.95 -19.69
CA ILE A 250 -14.89 9.37 -19.44
C ILE A 250 -14.14 10.20 -20.48
N PRO A 251 -14.81 10.98 -21.33
CA PRO A 251 -14.15 11.89 -22.25
C PRO A 251 -13.49 13.02 -21.48
N VAL A 252 -12.28 13.41 -21.89
CA VAL A 252 -11.54 14.52 -21.30
C VAL A 252 -10.91 15.39 -22.39
N ARG A 253 -10.77 16.69 -22.10
CA ARG A 253 -9.95 17.60 -22.87
C ARG A 253 -8.74 18.00 -22.04
N PHE A 254 -7.58 18.11 -22.67
CA PHE A 254 -6.38 18.50 -21.95
C PHE A 254 -5.38 19.23 -22.84
N GLY A 255 -4.55 20.04 -22.19
CA GLY A 255 -3.41 20.73 -22.79
C GLY A 255 -2.11 20.29 -22.15
N ILE A 256 -1.02 20.35 -22.90
CA ILE A 256 0.32 20.00 -22.44
C ILE A 256 1.22 21.21 -22.70
N THR A 257 2.04 21.56 -21.72
CA THR A 257 3.05 22.60 -21.87
C THR A 257 4.29 22.28 -21.03
N LYS A 258 5.42 22.91 -21.36
CA LYS A 258 6.62 22.87 -20.52
C LYS A 258 6.57 24.00 -19.49
N VAL A 259 7.08 23.72 -18.32
CA VAL A 259 7.29 24.68 -17.23
C VAL A 259 8.61 24.35 -16.55
N THR A 260 9.18 25.30 -15.82
CA THR A 260 10.32 25.05 -14.93
C THR A 260 10.05 25.63 -13.55
N LEU A 261 10.76 25.16 -12.56
CA LEU A 261 10.83 25.80 -11.25
C LEU A 261 11.84 26.94 -11.29
N ARG A 262 11.62 27.97 -10.49
CA ARG A 262 12.56 29.11 -10.38
C ARG A 262 13.96 28.64 -9.91
N GLU A 263 13.96 27.67 -9.01
CA GLU A 263 15.17 27.10 -8.41
C GLU A 263 15.89 26.11 -9.34
N HIS A 264 15.21 25.63 -10.40
CA HIS A 264 15.71 24.68 -11.39
C HIS A 264 15.32 25.10 -12.82
N PRO A 265 15.78 26.27 -13.31
CA PRO A 265 15.35 26.81 -14.61
C PRO A 265 15.81 25.96 -15.80
N GLU A 266 16.91 25.20 -15.63
CA GLU A 266 17.48 24.31 -16.65
C GLU A 266 16.72 22.97 -16.78
N THR A 267 15.91 22.61 -15.80
CA THR A 267 15.24 21.31 -15.76
C THR A 267 13.78 21.43 -16.20
N PRO A 268 13.43 21.05 -17.44
CA PRO A 268 12.08 21.16 -17.95
C PRO A 268 11.17 20.10 -17.29
N LEU A 269 10.02 20.57 -16.85
CA LEU A 269 8.90 19.76 -16.38
C LEU A 269 7.74 19.87 -17.36
N TRP A 270 6.88 18.86 -17.40
CA TRP A 270 5.69 18.86 -18.25
C TRP A 270 4.44 19.03 -17.40
N MET A 271 3.73 20.09 -17.69
CA MET A 271 2.44 20.39 -17.08
C MET A 271 1.31 19.92 -18.00
N ILE A 272 0.35 19.21 -17.43
CA ILE A 272 -0.84 18.71 -18.10
C ILE A 272 -2.04 19.33 -17.41
N VAL A 273 -2.81 20.14 -18.14
CA VAL A 273 -4.04 20.74 -17.63
C VAL A 273 -5.22 19.97 -18.21
N VAL A 274 -6.04 19.43 -17.33
CA VAL A 274 -7.19 18.59 -17.69
C VAL A 274 -8.49 19.29 -17.35
N ASP A 275 -9.38 19.37 -18.32
CA ASP A 275 -10.74 19.85 -18.15
C ASP A 275 -11.63 18.65 -17.82
N HIS A 276 -12.28 18.71 -16.67
CA HIS A 276 -13.23 17.71 -16.23
C HIS A 276 -14.58 18.39 -16.02
N GLU A 277 -15.62 17.93 -16.71
CA GLU A 277 -16.92 18.59 -16.92
C GLU A 277 -17.65 19.17 -15.68
N LYS A 278 -17.19 18.91 -14.47
CA LYS A 278 -17.90 19.29 -13.22
C LYS A 278 -17.03 19.94 -12.13
N SER A 279 -15.75 20.23 -12.38
CA SER A 279 -14.85 20.72 -11.33
C SER A 279 -13.78 21.68 -11.86
N GLU A 280 -13.03 22.32 -10.96
CA GLU A 280 -11.81 23.03 -11.31
C GLU A 280 -10.88 22.16 -12.16
N ARG A 281 -10.20 22.79 -13.14
CA ARG A 281 -9.21 22.10 -13.96
C ARG A 281 -8.16 21.41 -13.11
N LEU A 282 -7.93 20.13 -13.40
CA LEU A 282 -6.87 19.36 -12.75
C LEU A 282 -5.53 19.73 -13.40
N VAL A 283 -4.58 20.16 -12.60
CA VAL A 283 -3.22 20.47 -13.05
C VAL A 283 -2.25 19.42 -12.53
N LEU A 284 -1.61 18.71 -13.45
CA LEU A 284 -0.61 17.69 -13.16
C LEU A 284 0.75 18.16 -13.65
N VAL A 285 1.81 17.92 -12.89
CA VAL A 285 3.19 18.21 -13.30
C VAL A 285 4.02 16.94 -13.15
N THR A 286 4.85 16.66 -14.13
CA THR A 286 5.69 15.47 -14.17
C THR A 286 7.10 15.77 -14.69
N THR A 287 8.07 15.03 -14.17
CA THR A 287 9.44 15.01 -14.68
C THR A 287 9.59 14.19 -15.96
N ARG A 288 8.62 13.28 -16.25
CA ARG A 288 8.65 12.50 -17.51
C ARG A 288 8.27 13.37 -18.70
N PRO A 289 8.99 13.28 -19.84
CA PRO A 289 8.61 13.96 -21.08
C PRO A 289 7.21 13.54 -21.55
N VAL A 290 6.38 14.54 -21.86
CA VAL A 290 5.02 14.33 -22.40
C VAL A 290 4.90 15.08 -23.73
N ARG A 291 5.07 14.36 -24.85
CA ARG A 291 5.18 14.94 -26.19
C ARG A 291 3.91 14.85 -27.04
N GLY A 292 2.82 14.27 -26.49
CA GLY A 292 1.62 14.13 -27.28
C GLY A 292 0.46 13.47 -26.54
N ARG A 293 -0.65 13.29 -27.25
CA ARG A 293 -1.94 12.83 -26.71
C ARG A 293 -1.81 11.53 -25.88
N ARG A 294 -1.21 10.48 -26.46
CA ARG A 294 -1.12 9.16 -25.79
C ARG A 294 -0.35 9.22 -24.46
N GLN A 295 0.74 9.99 -24.43
CA GLN A 295 1.52 10.14 -23.19
C GLN A 295 0.76 10.99 -22.16
N GLY A 296 0.03 12.03 -22.60
CA GLY A 296 -0.85 12.82 -21.74
C GLY A 296 -1.95 11.98 -21.11
N GLU A 297 -2.68 11.20 -21.91
CA GLU A 297 -3.70 10.25 -21.43
C GLU A 297 -3.12 9.28 -20.39
N ARG A 298 -1.92 8.73 -20.64
CA ARG A 298 -1.24 7.83 -19.69
C ARG A 298 -0.93 8.52 -18.36
N MET A 299 -0.45 9.77 -18.38
CA MET A 299 -0.17 10.51 -17.13
C MET A 299 -1.45 10.82 -16.37
N ILE A 300 -2.52 11.23 -17.06
CA ILE A 300 -3.80 11.49 -16.41
C ILE A 300 -4.36 10.19 -15.81
N GLN A 301 -4.32 9.08 -16.55
CA GLN A 301 -4.75 7.77 -16.04
C GLN A 301 -3.91 7.34 -14.83
N ALA A 302 -2.58 7.52 -14.88
CA ALA A 302 -1.69 7.22 -13.77
C ALA A 302 -2.07 7.99 -12.49
N TYR A 303 -2.42 9.27 -12.63
CA TYR A 303 -2.86 10.07 -11.50
C TYR A 303 -4.21 9.59 -10.94
N LEU A 304 -5.17 9.24 -11.80
CA LEU A 304 -6.48 8.73 -11.36
C LEU A 304 -6.34 7.36 -10.67
N ASP A 305 -5.45 6.51 -11.17
CA ASP A 305 -5.19 5.19 -10.60
C ASP A 305 -4.43 5.25 -9.24
N ARG A 306 -3.90 6.43 -8.85
CA ARG A 306 -3.42 6.70 -7.49
C ARG A 306 -4.48 6.37 -6.44
N TRP A 307 -5.75 6.47 -6.80
CA TRP A 307 -6.84 6.08 -5.88
C TRP A 307 -6.74 4.62 -5.40
N ALA A 308 -5.95 3.77 -6.01
CA ALA A 308 -5.65 2.45 -5.49
C ALA A 308 -5.02 2.50 -4.09
N CYS A 309 -4.27 3.57 -3.74
CA CYS A 309 -3.79 3.80 -2.38
C CYS A 309 -4.95 4.06 -1.40
N GLU A 310 -5.88 4.94 -1.78
CA GLU A 310 -7.04 5.27 -0.93
C GLU A 310 -7.94 4.04 -0.71
N GLU A 311 -8.17 3.24 -1.75
CA GLU A 311 -8.88 1.96 -1.62
C GLU A 311 -8.12 0.96 -0.76
N GLY A 312 -6.79 0.90 -0.86
CA GLY A 312 -5.94 0.08 -0.01
C GLY A 312 -5.98 0.51 1.45
N TYR A 313 -5.93 1.81 1.69
CA TYR A 313 -6.06 2.37 3.03
C TYR A 313 -7.45 2.09 3.63
N ARG A 314 -8.51 2.29 2.85
CA ARG A 314 -9.87 1.92 3.23
C ARG A 314 -9.99 0.43 3.54
N PHE A 315 -9.33 -0.43 2.74
CA PHE A 315 -9.29 -1.86 3.01
C PHE A 315 -8.61 -2.18 4.34
N THR A 316 -7.48 -1.58 4.67
CA THR A 316 -6.82 -1.80 5.96
C THR A 316 -7.64 -1.26 7.13
N LYS A 317 -8.30 -0.11 6.98
CA LYS A 317 -9.24 0.42 7.99
C LYS A 317 -10.44 -0.51 8.21
N GLN A 318 -11.11 -0.95 7.16
CA GLN A 318 -12.36 -1.71 7.26
C GLN A 318 -12.14 -3.23 7.32
N GLY A 319 -11.17 -3.74 6.58
CA GLY A 319 -10.88 -5.17 6.50
C GLY A 319 -10.11 -5.69 7.71
N PHE A 320 -9.23 -4.88 8.28
CA PHE A 320 -8.42 -5.25 9.44
C PHE A 320 -8.73 -4.43 10.69
N ASP A 321 -9.77 -3.60 10.67
CA ASP A 321 -10.17 -2.75 11.82
C ASP A 321 -8.97 -1.95 12.36
N LEU A 322 -8.24 -1.26 11.46
CA LEU A 322 -6.99 -0.56 11.78
C LEU A 322 -7.17 0.46 12.91
N GLU A 323 -8.26 1.21 12.90
CA GLU A 323 -8.56 2.22 13.92
C GLU A 323 -9.05 1.60 15.23
N GLY A 324 -9.57 0.39 15.20
CA GLY A 324 -9.98 -0.37 16.37
C GLY A 324 -8.82 -0.97 17.18
N VAL A 325 -7.58 -0.81 16.74
CA VAL A 325 -6.39 -1.35 17.43
C VAL A 325 -6.33 -0.85 18.88
N GLN A 326 -6.12 -1.78 19.83
CA GLN A 326 -6.07 -1.49 21.26
C GLN A 326 -4.65 -1.70 21.82
N ALA A 327 -3.70 -0.91 21.35
CA ALA A 327 -2.32 -0.94 21.82
C ALA A 327 -1.90 0.48 22.25
N ARG A 328 -1.16 0.56 23.38
CA ARG A 328 -0.62 1.82 23.91
C ARG A 328 0.83 2.02 23.51
N ARG A 329 1.61 0.91 23.43
CA ARG A 329 3.02 0.95 23.03
C ARG A 329 3.17 1.23 21.56
N PHE A 330 4.00 2.21 21.21
CA PHE A 330 4.24 2.59 19.81
C PHE A 330 4.86 1.44 19.00
N THR A 331 5.81 0.69 19.58
CA THR A 331 6.38 -0.50 18.93
C THR A 331 5.31 -1.53 18.58
N THR A 332 4.33 -1.76 19.47
CA THR A 332 3.22 -2.67 19.17
C THR A 332 2.37 -2.18 17.99
N LEU A 333 2.08 -0.87 17.94
CA LEU A 333 1.34 -0.25 16.84
C LEU A 333 2.10 -0.40 15.52
N GLN A 334 3.41 -0.10 15.51
CA GLN A 334 4.25 -0.25 14.33
C GLN A 334 4.25 -1.70 13.82
N ASN A 335 4.43 -2.66 14.70
CA ASN A 335 4.43 -4.08 14.36
C ASN A 335 3.08 -4.53 13.79
N LEU A 336 1.97 -4.12 14.39
CA LEU A 336 0.63 -4.48 13.91
C LEU A 336 0.32 -3.84 12.56
N VAL A 337 0.71 -2.58 12.32
CA VAL A 337 0.54 -1.90 11.04
C VAL A 337 1.37 -2.57 9.95
N ALA A 338 2.63 -2.88 10.21
CA ALA A 338 3.49 -3.58 9.26
C ALA A 338 2.97 -4.98 8.93
N LEU A 339 2.51 -5.73 9.93
CA LEU A 339 1.91 -7.06 9.73
C LEU A 339 0.56 -6.99 9.00
N ALA A 340 -0.23 -5.94 9.20
CA ALA A 340 -1.46 -5.71 8.41
C ALA A 340 -1.14 -5.43 6.94
N SER A 341 -0.10 -4.63 6.68
CA SER A 341 0.40 -4.40 5.33
C SER A 341 0.90 -5.70 4.68
N LEU A 342 1.65 -6.51 5.42
CA LEU A 342 2.11 -7.83 4.97
C LEU A 342 0.95 -8.81 4.75
N ALA A 343 -0.12 -8.76 5.56
CA ALA A 343 -1.34 -9.54 5.35
C ALA A 343 -2.03 -9.18 4.03
N TRP A 344 -2.10 -7.90 3.72
CA TRP A 344 -2.61 -7.45 2.43
C TRP A 344 -1.70 -7.89 1.29
N ALA A 345 -0.38 -7.81 1.44
CA ALA A 345 0.59 -8.28 0.46
C ALA A 345 0.45 -9.78 0.16
N LEU A 346 0.23 -10.60 1.18
CA LEU A 346 -0.07 -12.02 1.01
C LEU A 346 -1.33 -12.24 0.16
N LEU A 347 -2.42 -11.51 0.44
CA LEU A 347 -3.63 -11.60 -0.39
C LEU A 347 -3.37 -11.12 -1.83
N ALA A 348 -2.55 -10.07 -2.00
CA ALA A 348 -2.21 -9.53 -3.31
C ALA A 348 -1.39 -10.51 -4.16
N ALA A 349 -0.45 -11.23 -3.57
CA ALA A 349 0.34 -12.24 -4.27
C ALA A 349 -0.53 -13.38 -4.86
N TYR A 350 -1.73 -13.55 -4.34
CA TYR A 350 -2.67 -14.57 -4.80
C TYR A 350 -3.97 -14.01 -5.39
N GLN A 351 -4.05 -12.72 -5.72
CA GLN A 351 -5.29 -12.07 -6.15
C GLN A 351 -5.93 -12.74 -7.38
N ASP A 352 -5.12 -13.27 -8.30
CA ASP A 352 -5.58 -13.96 -9.51
C ASP A 352 -5.53 -15.50 -9.40
N ARG A 353 -5.04 -16.04 -8.27
CA ARG A 353 -4.74 -17.48 -8.10
C ARG A 353 -5.31 -18.08 -6.82
N ALA A 354 -6.41 -17.52 -6.30
CA ALA A 354 -7.06 -17.97 -5.07
C ALA A 354 -8.52 -18.41 -5.29
N PRO A 355 -8.82 -19.32 -6.24
CA PRO A 355 -10.20 -19.73 -6.51
C PRO A 355 -10.88 -20.35 -5.27
N GLU A 356 -10.11 -20.95 -4.36
CA GLU A 356 -10.59 -21.52 -3.11
C GLU A 356 -11.16 -20.42 -2.21
N LEU A 357 -10.42 -19.31 -2.01
CA LEU A 357 -10.91 -18.20 -1.19
C LEU A 357 -12.13 -17.53 -1.83
N VAL A 358 -12.11 -17.37 -3.16
CA VAL A 358 -13.26 -16.81 -3.88
C VAL A 358 -14.49 -17.69 -3.70
N ARG A 359 -14.39 -19.03 -3.81
CA ARG A 359 -15.50 -19.96 -3.56
C ARG A 359 -16.06 -19.82 -2.14
N HIS A 360 -15.19 -19.73 -1.13
CA HIS A 360 -15.62 -19.54 0.26
C HIS A 360 -16.27 -18.16 0.48
N ALA A 361 -15.84 -17.13 -0.24
CA ALA A 361 -16.46 -15.81 -0.20
C ALA A 361 -17.85 -15.77 -0.85
N GLN A 362 -18.07 -16.54 -1.93
CA GLN A 362 -19.24 -16.46 -2.82
C GLN A 362 -20.51 -17.18 -2.32
N ARG A 363 -20.56 -17.76 -1.13
CA ARG A 363 -21.80 -18.35 -0.58
C ARG A 363 -23.00 -17.38 -0.52
N GLN A 364 -22.85 -16.15 -0.99
CA GLN A 364 -23.94 -15.20 -1.30
C GLN A 364 -23.62 -14.43 -2.60
N LYS A 365 -24.43 -14.75 -3.64
CA LYS A 365 -24.66 -14.09 -4.94
C LYS A 365 -23.86 -12.82 -5.32
N ARG A 366 -23.09 -12.87 -6.40
CA ARG A 366 -23.10 -12.15 -7.67
C ARG A 366 -21.71 -12.04 -8.30
N HIS A 367 -21.64 -12.45 -9.57
CA HIS A 367 -20.49 -12.28 -10.46
C HIS A 367 -20.33 -10.80 -10.86
N HIS A 368 -19.52 -10.05 -10.14
CA HIS A 368 -18.86 -8.88 -10.71
C HIS A 368 -17.36 -9.06 -10.53
N ARG A 369 -16.59 -8.92 -11.61
CA ARG A 369 -15.13 -8.81 -11.57
C ARG A 369 -14.80 -7.65 -10.67
N LEU A 370 -14.47 -7.93 -9.42
CA LEU A 370 -14.22 -6.92 -8.41
C LEU A 370 -12.97 -6.15 -8.82
N ILE A 371 -13.10 -4.85 -9.00
CA ILE A 371 -11.99 -3.93 -9.30
C ILE A 371 -10.96 -3.99 -8.16
N PHE A 372 -11.39 -4.35 -6.95
CA PHE A 372 -10.58 -4.50 -5.75
C PHE A 372 -10.94 -5.82 -5.04
N PRO A 373 -10.22 -6.93 -5.29
CA PRO A 373 -10.63 -8.27 -4.87
C PRO A 373 -10.42 -8.57 -3.37
N PHE A 374 -9.68 -7.74 -2.65
CA PHE A 374 -9.13 -8.06 -1.34
C PHE A 374 -10.19 -8.30 -0.27
N TYR A 375 -11.30 -7.55 -0.28
CA TYR A 375 -12.43 -7.82 0.62
C TYR A 375 -13.01 -9.23 0.43
N SER A 376 -13.09 -9.69 -0.83
CA SER A 376 -13.57 -11.02 -1.14
C SER A 376 -12.60 -12.10 -0.68
N LEU A 377 -11.31 -11.91 -0.96
CA LEU A 377 -10.25 -12.84 -0.54
C LEU A 377 -10.18 -12.96 0.97
N GLN A 378 -10.24 -11.85 1.69
CA GLN A 378 -10.25 -11.83 3.15
C GLN A 378 -11.49 -12.55 3.72
N ARG A 379 -12.69 -12.26 3.21
CA ARG A 379 -13.89 -12.98 3.64
C ARG A 379 -13.81 -14.48 3.37
N GLY A 380 -13.22 -14.85 2.24
CA GLY A 380 -12.95 -16.25 1.92
C GLY A 380 -12.04 -16.91 2.94
N TRP A 381 -10.95 -16.21 3.34
CA TRP A 381 -10.05 -16.64 4.38
C TRP A 381 -10.77 -16.81 5.71
N GLN A 382 -11.50 -15.79 6.16
CA GLN A 382 -12.26 -15.81 7.41
C GLN A 382 -13.22 -17.02 7.46
N ARG A 383 -13.99 -17.26 6.39
CA ARG A 383 -14.93 -18.38 6.32
C ARG A 383 -14.24 -19.74 6.28
N LEU A 384 -13.15 -19.85 5.55
CA LEU A 384 -12.36 -21.08 5.47
C LEU A 384 -11.82 -21.49 6.84
N PHE A 385 -11.41 -20.53 7.66
CA PHE A 385 -10.82 -20.75 8.99
C PHE A 385 -11.80 -20.57 10.15
N ALA A 386 -13.04 -20.15 9.91
CA ALA A 386 -14.08 -20.05 10.96
C ALA A 386 -14.39 -21.41 11.60
N GLN A 387 -14.42 -22.47 10.79
CA GLN A 387 -14.69 -23.84 11.23
C GLN A 387 -13.39 -24.61 11.45
N GLY A 388 -13.25 -25.25 12.60
CA GLY A 388 -12.10 -26.12 12.90
C GLY A 388 -11.45 -25.85 14.25
N ARG A 389 -10.76 -26.90 14.76
CA ARG A 389 -9.95 -26.84 16.00
C ARG A 389 -8.65 -26.06 15.74
N SER A 390 -7.90 -25.75 16.82
CA SER A 390 -6.62 -25.03 16.78
C SER A 390 -5.78 -25.34 15.54
N VAL A 391 -5.58 -24.31 14.75
CA VAL A 391 -5.10 -24.46 13.38
C VAL A 391 -3.57 -24.36 13.32
N PHE A 392 -2.98 -23.65 14.28
CA PHE A 392 -1.59 -23.23 14.21
C PHE A 392 -0.64 -24.04 15.11
N TYR A 393 -1.17 -24.59 16.21
CA TYR A 393 -0.37 -25.23 17.26
C TYR A 393 0.43 -26.48 16.81
N PRO A 394 -0.09 -27.38 15.93
CA PRO A 394 0.66 -28.56 15.52
C PRO A 394 1.77 -28.31 14.50
N LEU A 395 1.73 -27.20 13.75
CA LEU A 395 2.59 -27.00 12.57
C LEU A 395 4.03 -26.63 12.93
N TRP A 396 4.24 -25.94 14.05
CA TRP A 396 5.59 -25.57 14.50
C TRP A 396 6.39 -26.71 15.11
N ARG A 397 5.79 -27.88 15.28
CA ARG A 397 6.46 -29.09 15.74
C ARG A 397 7.00 -29.98 14.62
N ARG A 398 6.55 -29.79 13.38
CA ARG A 398 7.04 -30.53 12.21
C ARG A 398 7.76 -29.53 11.30
N ALA A 399 8.98 -29.87 10.88
CA ALA A 399 9.60 -29.20 9.75
C ALA A 399 8.68 -29.40 8.53
N PRO A 400 8.48 -28.39 7.65
CA PRO A 400 7.78 -28.61 6.41
C PRO A 400 8.51 -29.71 5.63
N ASP A 401 7.77 -30.75 5.18
CA ASP A 401 8.29 -31.71 4.23
C ASP A 401 8.76 -30.96 2.99
N ALA A 402 9.94 -31.30 2.48
CA ALA A 402 10.60 -30.62 1.36
C ALA A 402 9.76 -30.60 0.07
N GLU A 403 8.72 -31.43 -0.01
CA GLU A 403 7.78 -31.49 -1.13
C GLU A 403 6.69 -30.38 -1.13
N ALA A 404 6.55 -29.61 -0.05
CA ALA A 404 5.60 -28.50 0.00
C ALA A 404 6.16 -27.16 -0.51
N ARG A 405 7.40 -27.14 -0.98
CA ARG A 405 7.98 -25.96 -1.65
C ARG A 405 7.21 -25.72 -2.94
N ILE A 406 6.60 -24.55 -3.06
CA ILE A 406 5.96 -24.10 -4.29
C ILE A 406 7.03 -24.13 -5.39
N PRO A 407 6.80 -24.79 -6.54
CA PRO A 407 7.71 -24.70 -7.67
C PRO A 407 7.95 -23.23 -7.99
N ASP A 408 9.21 -22.87 -8.20
CA ASP A 408 9.63 -21.52 -8.55
C ASP A 408 8.71 -20.96 -9.64
N LEU A 409 8.03 -19.88 -9.35
CA LEU A 409 7.10 -19.19 -10.26
C LEU A 409 7.80 -18.59 -11.49
N PHE A 410 9.11 -18.77 -11.60
CA PHE A 410 9.97 -18.17 -12.61
C PHE A 410 10.43 -19.13 -13.72
N THR A 411 10.13 -20.44 -13.64
CA THR A 411 10.64 -21.43 -14.62
C THR A 411 9.71 -21.73 -15.80
N SER A 412 8.60 -21.02 -16.00
CA SER A 412 7.70 -21.27 -17.13
C SER A 412 7.59 -20.12 -18.15
N SER A 413 8.68 -19.41 -18.43
CA SER A 413 8.74 -18.48 -19.56
C SER A 413 9.95 -18.76 -20.47
N GLY A 414 10.21 -20.04 -20.73
CA GLY A 414 11.18 -20.48 -21.72
C GLY A 414 10.55 -21.43 -22.72
N GLY A 415 10.07 -20.90 -23.84
CA GLY A 415 9.68 -21.78 -24.94
C GLY A 415 8.55 -21.24 -25.81
N LEU A 416 8.87 -20.28 -26.66
CA LEU A 416 8.26 -20.15 -27.98
C LEU A 416 9.10 -19.13 -28.78
N CYS A 417 10.20 -19.65 -29.30
CA CYS A 417 10.78 -19.19 -30.54
C CYS A 417 10.70 -20.36 -31.52
N ARG A 418 9.76 -20.28 -32.44
CA ARG A 418 9.89 -20.54 -33.88
C ARG A 418 8.61 -20.12 -34.56
#